data_818ed48e3e9dc7b94955088d830c17b3
#
_entry.id   818ed48e3e9dc7b94955088d830c17b3
#
_cell.length_a   1.000
_cell.length_b   1.000
_cell.length_c   1.000
_cell.angle_alpha   90.00
_cell.angle_beta   90.00
_cell.angle_gamma   90.00
#
_symmetry.space_group_name_H-M   'P 1'
#
loop_
_entity.id
_entity.type
_entity.pdbx_description
1 polymer ?
#
loop_
_entity_poly.entity_id
_entity_poly.type
_entity_poly.pdbx_seq_one_letter_code
_entity_poly.pdbx_strand_id
1 'polypeptide(L)'
;MQIYPDKLASHLKQSLASTYLVAGDEALLQSDACKLIREKAAEKGFNDVQRVEQDNNFSWPAWLASCNELSLFGDQRLLELRLSSSKIGVEGSNAICQYMADPPPDTVLLISAPRVSGKPKWVSTIASNGIQVPIYPLSSEQLPQWLIQRATAHRLKLSRDAAALLAERIEGNLMAAVQELEKLSLAKMPATRAADQATAPLVEIDVKTIDEAVTDNARFSAFDMLDHALKVNSLAACRALAHIREEGQDPAAILGAVAFELRRLATLLEYQQKNQLQAGLKAERIFLANKQATLRNAMARLKPQDLERCIALASKADLMGKRGN
;
A
#
# COMPACT_ATOMS: atom_id res chain seq x y z
N MET A 1 20.84 -13.74 -5.34
CA MET A 1 20.91 -12.98 -4.07
C MET A 1 19.55 -12.38 -3.76
N GLN A 2 19.17 -12.18 -2.47
CA GLN A 2 17.90 -11.53 -2.08
C GLN A 2 18.18 -10.18 -1.42
N ILE A 3 17.46 -9.12 -1.83
CA ILE A 3 17.59 -7.75 -1.30
C ILE A 3 16.18 -7.23 -0.98
N TYR A 4 15.99 -6.71 0.22
CA TYR A 4 14.73 -6.08 0.61
C TYR A 4 14.61 -4.64 0.06
N PRO A 5 13.38 -4.12 -0.14
CA PRO A 5 13.15 -2.80 -0.75
C PRO A 5 13.90 -1.64 -0.07
N ASP A 6 14.03 -1.66 1.25
CA ASP A 6 14.75 -0.67 2.05
C ASP A 6 16.26 -0.60 1.73
N LYS A 7 16.83 -1.71 1.27
CA LYS A 7 18.26 -1.83 0.89
C LYS A 7 18.51 -1.70 -0.61
N LEU A 8 17.44 -1.71 -1.43
CA LEU A 8 17.56 -1.70 -2.88
C LEU A 8 18.31 -0.45 -3.39
N ALA A 9 17.95 0.74 -2.88
CA ALA A 9 18.62 1.98 -3.27
C ALA A 9 20.12 1.97 -2.95
N SER A 10 20.52 1.41 -1.82
CA SER A 10 21.93 1.28 -1.44
C SER A 10 22.68 0.28 -2.31
N HIS A 11 22.05 -0.83 -2.69
CA HIS A 11 22.59 -1.79 -3.63
C HIS A 11 22.80 -1.17 -5.02
N LEU A 12 21.80 -0.46 -5.54
CA LEU A 12 21.84 0.18 -6.86
C LEU A 12 22.91 1.29 -6.96
N LYS A 13 23.29 1.92 -5.85
CA LYS A 13 24.44 2.85 -5.83
C LYS A 13 25.77 2.15 -6.09
N GLN A 14 25.89 0.89 -5.71
CA GLN A 14 27.13 0.13 -5.83
C GLN A 14 27.21 -0.60 -7.18
N SER A 15 26.14 -1.28 -7.59
CA SER A 15 26.12 -2.11 -8.79
C SER A 15 24.72 -2.22 -9.39
N LEU A 16 24.67 -2.45 -10.71
CA LEU A 16 23.46 -2.85 -11.42
C LEU A 16 23.65 -4.31 -11.85
N ALA A 17 22.75 -5.19 -11.41
CA ALA A 17 22.78 -6.60 -11.81
C ALA A 17 22.10 -6.78 -13.18
N SER A 18 22.45 -7.84 -13.89
CA SER A 18 21.85 -8.17 -15.19
C SER A 18 20.39 -8.62 -15.08
N THR A 19 19.93 -9.07 -13.90
CA THR A 19 18.55 -9.56 -13.74
C THR A 19 17.99 -9.24 -12.36
N TYR A 20 16.77 -8.71 -12.34
CA TYR A 20 15.99 -8.43 -11.15
C TYR A 20 14.63 -9.12 -11.23
N LEU A 21 14.20 -9.71 -10.13
CA LEU A 21 12.82 -10.17 -9.90
C LEU A 21 12.21 -9.39 -8.75
N VAL A 22 11.24 -8.52 -9.05
CA VAL A 22 10.46 -7.77 -8.04
C VAL A 22 9.11 -8.46 -7.90
N ALA A 23 8.87 -9.13 -6.77
CA ALA A 23 7.69 -9.97 -6.61
C ALA A 23 6.96 -9.73 -5.28
N GLY A 24 5.65 -9.51 -5.36
CA GLY A 24 4.77 -9.34 -4.19
C GLY A 24 3.43 -8.70 -4.52
N ASP A 25 2.59 -8.54 -3.50
CA ASP A 25 1.18 -8.14 -3.67
C ASP A 25 0.93 -6.66 -3.37
N GLU A 26 1.96 -5.91 -2.93
CA GLU A 26 1.83 -4.47 -2.67
C GLU A 26 2.27 -3.67 -3.90
N ALA A 27 1.28 -3.26 -4.70
CA ALA A 27 1.49 -2.66 -6.02
C ALA A 27 2.35 -1.38 -5.99
N LEU A 28 2.17 -0.52 -4.98
CA LEU A 28 2.94 0.73 -4.86
C LEU A 28 4.41 0.44 -4.60
N LEU A 29 4.71 -0.41 -3.62
CA LEU A 29 6.09 -0.76 -3.28
C LEU A 29 6.79 -1.52 -4.41
N GLN A 30 6.05 -2.35 -5.15
CA GLN A 30 6.55 -3.02 -6.34
C GLN A 30 6.89 -2.01 -7.44
N SER A 31 5.99 -1.05 -7.69
CA SER A 31 6.21 0.03 -8.66
C SER A 31 7.42 0.90 -8.31
N ASP A 32 7.56 1.26 -7.02
CA ASP A 32 8.70 2.04 -6.53
C ASP A 32 10.03 1.28 -6.73
N ALA A 33 10.07 0.00 -6.40
CA ALA A 33 11.26 -0.82 -6.60
C ALA A 33 11.62 -0.94 -8.09
N CYS A 34 10.64 -1.18 -8.96
CA CYS A 34 10.85 -1.20 -10.41
C CYS A 34 11.32 0.16 -10.94
N LYS A 35 10.77 1.26 -10.43
CA LYS A 35 11.19 2.62 -10.79
C LYS A 35 12.65 2.88 -10.46
N LEU A 36 13.10 2.54 -9.25
CA LEU A 36 14.50 2.68 -8.85
C LEU A 36 15.46 1.89 -9.75
N ILE A 37 15.08 0.67 -10.14
CA ILE A 37 15.90 -0.16 -11.05
C ILE A 37 15.95 0.46 -12.43
N ARG A 38 14.83 0.95 -12.98
CA ARG A 38 14.77 1.65 -14.28
C ARG A 38 15.62 2.91 -14.30
N GLU A 39 15.51 3.75 -13.29
CA GLU A 39 16.29 4.97 -13.17
C GLU A 39 17.77 4.65 -13.15
N LYS A 40 18.17 3.63 -12.40
CA LYS A 40 19.56 3.20 -12.35
C LYS A 40 20.06 2.59 -13.67
N ALA A 41 19.22 1.83 -14.37
CA ALA A 41 19.53 1.30 -15.69
C ALA A 41 19.74 2.45 -16.70
N ALA A 42 18.84 3.44 -16.71
CA ALA A 42 18.96 4.63 -17.56
C ALA A 42 20.25 5.43 -17.27
N GLU A 43 20.59 5.65 -15.98
CA GLU A 43 21.87 6.27 -15.60
C GLU A 43 23.11 5.54 -16.12
N LYS A 44 22.98 4.22 -16.34
CA LYS A 44 24.06 3.36 -16.85
C LYS A 44 24.04 3.21 -18.37
N GLY A 45 23.12 3.86 -19.07
CA GLY A 45 23.02 3.85 -20.53
C GLY A 45 22.03 2.85 -21.11
N PHE A 46 21.28 2.10 -20.29
CA PHE A 46 20.23 1.18 -20.75
C PHE A 46 18.97 1.95 -21.13
N ASN A 47 18.99 2.63 -22.27
CA ASN A 47 17.92 3.55 -22.72
C ASN A 47 16.91 2.89 -23.67
N ASP A 48 17.26 1.79 -24.32
CA ASP A 48 16.31 0.99 -25.12
C ASP A 48 15.45 0.14 -24.18
N VAL A 49 14.23 0.60 -23.92
CA VAL A 49 13.31 -0.04 -22.95
C VAL A 49 12.23 -0.81 -23.68
N GLN A 50 12.30 -2.12 -23.61
CA GLN A 50 11.30 -3.03 -24.17
C GLN A 50 10.40 -3.56 -23.05
N ARG A 51 9.11 -3.24 -23.09
CA ARG A 51 8.12 -3.69 -22.10
C ARG A 51 7.20 -4.73 -22.70
N VAL A 52 7.10 -5.85 -22.01
CA VAL A 52 6.22 -6.94 -22.40
C VAL A 52 5.40 -7.37 -21.20
N GLU A 53 4.09 -7.48 -21.41
CA GLU A 53 3.16 -7.98 -20.40
C GLU A 53 2.70 -9.40 -20.78
N GLN A 54 2.81 -10.31 -19.83
CA GLN A 54 2.35 -11.68 -20.01
C GLN A 54 0.83 -11.69 -19.84
N ASP A 55 0.12 -11.82 -20.95
CA ASP A 55 -1.31 -12.00 -21.06
C ASP A 55 -1.67 -13.44 -21.51
N ASN A 56 -2.95 -13.67 -21.82
CA ASN A 56 -3.44 -14.97 -22.27
C ASN A 56 -2.90 -15.41 -23.65
N ASN A 57 -2.40 -14.47 -24.48
CA ASN A 57 -1.88 -14.72 -25.81
C ASN A 57 -0.35 -14.69 -25.83
N PHE A 58 0.30 -14.59 -24.68
CA PHE A 58 1.74 -14.48 -24.56
C PHE A 58 2.46 -15.78 -24.99
N SER A 59 3.41 -15.63 -25.89
CA SER A 59 4.25 -16.74 -26.38
C SER A 59 5.63 -16.70 -25.74
N TRP A 60 5.95 -17.67 -24.90
CA TRP A 60 7.27 -17.80 -24.28
C TRP A 60 8.40 -17.99 -25.29
N PRO A 61 8.23 -18.82 -26.36
CA PRO A 61 9.26 -18.95 -27.40
C PRO A 61 9.51 -17.64 -28.14
N ALA A 62 8.43 -16.87 -28.48
CA ALA A 62 8.58 -15.59 -29.16
C ALA A 62 9.27 -14.56 -28.25
N TRP A 63 8.93 -14.52 -26.96
CA TRP A 63 9.60 -13.66 -25.99
C TRP A 63 11.09 -13.99 -25.87
N LEU A 64 11.44 -15.27 -25.76
CA LEU A 64 12.84 -15.68 -25.64
C LEU A 64 13.63 -15.36 -26.92
N ALA A 65 13.01 -15.49 -28.10
CA ALA A 65 13.62 -15.10 -29.37
C ALA A 65 13.88 -13.58 -29.40
N SER A 66 12.90 -12.76 -29.00
CA SER A 66 13.06 -11.29 -28.95
C SER A 66 14.13 -10.83 -27.95
N CYS A 67 14.32 -11.55 -26.85
CA CYS A 67 15.41 -11.26 -25.92
C CYS A 67 16.80 -11.39 -26.57
N ASN A 68 16.96 -12.30 -27.53
CA ASN A 68 18.21 -12.58 -28.23
C ASN A 68 18.40 -11.73 -29.51
N GLU A 69 17.40 -10.95 -29.91
CA GLU A 69 17.58 -10.04 -31.03
C GLU A 69 18.57 -8.94 -30.65
N LEU A 70 19.51 -8.67 -31.54
CA LEU A 70 20.49 -7.60 -31.35
C LEU A 70 19.79 -6.25 -31.50
N SER A 71 20.11 -5.28 -30.64
CA SER A 71 19.71 -3.90 -30.86
C SER A 71 20.27 -3.40 -32.20
N LEU A 72 19.43 -2.92 -33.09
CA LEU A 72 19.83 -2.36 -34.38
C LEU A 72 20.74 -1.13 -34.26
N PHE A 73 20.72 -0.48 -33.10
CA PHE A 73 21.49 0.73 -32.83
C PHE A 73 22.66 0.51 -31.86
N GLY A 74 22.93 -0.74 -31.45
CA GLY A 74 24.02 -1.08 -30.51
C GLY A 74 23.79 -0.55 -29.08
N ASP A 75 22.55 -0.16 -28.74
CA ASP A 75 22.23 0.39 -27.43
C ASP A 75 22.07 -0.69 -26.38
N GLN A 76 22.43 -0.35 -25.13
CA GLN A 76 22.15 -1.17 -23.96
C GLN A 76 20.64 -1.24 -23.70
N ARG A 77 20.10 -2.44 -23.46
CA ARG A 77 18.66 -2.69 -23.38
C ARG A 77 18.18 -3.00 -21.97
N LEU A 78 17.03 -2.46 -21.62
CA LEU A 78 16.24 -2.86 -20.46
C LEU A 78 15.00 -3.64 -20.90
N LEU A 79 14.98 -4.94 -20.64
CA LEU A 79 13.82 -5.78 -20.90
C LEU A 79 12.94 -5.84 -19.64
N GLU A 80 11.74 -5.30 -19.73
CA GLU A 80 10.76 -5.37 -18.64
C GLU A 80 9.71 -6.43 -18.96
N LEU A 81 9.69 -7.51 -18.18
CA LEU A 81 8.66 -8.56 -18.26
C LEU A 81 7.71 -8.43 -17.07
N ARG A 82 6.45 -8.09 -17.34
CA ARG A 82 5.40 -8.05 -16.34
C ARG A 82 4.58 -9.32 -16.38
N LEU A 83 4.64 -10.08 -15.31
CA LEU A 83 3.85 -11.31 -15.16
C LEU A 83 2.51 -10.99 -14.50
N SER A 84 1.41 -11.38 -15.15
CA SER A 84 0.06 -11.28 -14.59
C SER A 84 -0.21 -12.32 -13.50
N SER A 85 0.57 -13.42 -13.51
CA SER A 85 0.49 -14.50 -12.54
C SER A 85 1.88 -15.02 -12.18
N SER A 86 2.07 -15.42 -10.92
CA SER A 86 3.27 -16.14 -10.49
C SER A 86 3.32 -17.59 -10.96
N LYS A 87 2.20 -18.13 -11.47
CA LYS A 87 2.09 -19.49 -12.05
C LYS A 87 2.30 -19.42 -13.57
N ILE A 88 3.52 -19.37 -14.00
CA ILE A 88 3.89 -19.23 -15.42
C ILE A 88 3.98 -20.56 -16.20
N GLY A 89 3.64 -21.67 -15.57
CA GLY A 89 3.72 -23.00 -16.18
C GLY A 89 5.14 -23.51 -16.39
N VAL A 90 5.23 -24.68 -17.01
CA VAL A 90 6.53 -25.32 -17.30
C VAL A 90 7.26 -24.56 -18.41
N GLU A 91 6.54 -24.13 -19.43
CA GLU A 91 7.09 -23.42 -20.59
C GLU A 91 7.72 -22.09 -20.16
N GLY A 92 7.02 -21.28 -19.36
CA GLY A 92 7.55 -20.01 -18.84
C GLY A 92 8.73 -20.21 -17.90
N SER A 93 8.68 -21.23 -17.04
CA SER A 93 9.80 -21.58 -16.17
C SER A 93 11.04 -21.96 -16.98
N ASN A 94 10.87 -22.74 -18.05
CA ASN A 94 11.99 -23.14 -18.91
C ASN A 94 12.54 -21.95 -19.71
N ALA A 95 11.69 -21.09 -20.26
CA ALA A 95 12.12 -19.91 -21.01
C ALA A 95 12.96 -18.95 -20.14
N ILE A 96 12.51 -18.65 -18.92
CA ILE A 96 13.28 -17.81 -17.99
C ILE A 96 14.60 -18.50 -17.60
N CYS A 97 14.59 -19.82 -17.31
CA CYS A 97 15.79 -20.54 -16.98
C CYS A 97 16.79 -20.57 -18.17
N GLN A 98 16.30 -20.68 -19.39
CA GLN A 98 17.12 -20.63 -20.60
C GLN A 98 17.75 -19.26 -20.80
N TYR A 99 16.98 -18.17 -20.65
CA TYR A 99 17.51 -16.80 -20.66
C TYR A 99 18.62 -16.63 -19.60
N MET A 100 18.39 -17.12 -18.38
CA MET A 100 19.35 -16.99 -17.27
C MET A 100 20.62 -17.82 -17.46
N ALA A 101 20.61 -18.83 -18.31
CA ALA A 101 21.80 -19.65 -18.62
C ALA A 101 22.82 -18.91 -19.53
N ASP A 102 22.31 -18.09 -20.43
CA ASP A 102 23.10 -17.29 -21.36
C ASP A 102 22.45 -15.94 -21.63
N PRO A 103 22.49 -15.02 -20.65
CA PRO A 103 21.86 -13.72 -20.79
C PRO A 103 22.64 -12.88 -21.80
N PRO A 104 21.93 -12.17 -22.72
CA PRO A 104 22.60 -11.32 -23.70
C PRO A 104 23.46 -10.26 -23.00
N PRO A 105 24.69 -9.99 -23.53
CA PRO A 105 25.50 -8.89 -23.03
C PRO A 105 24.74 -7.55 -23.20
N ASP A 106 25.07 -6.56 -22.40
CA ASP A 106 24.47 -5.22 -22.48
C ASP A 106 22.92 -5.21 -22.35
N THR A 107 22.41 -6.19 -21.60
CA THR A 107 20.97 -6.32 -21.34
C THR A 107 20.69 -6.47 -19.84
N VAL A 108 19.75 -5.70 -19.35
CA VAL A 108 19.17 -5.86 -17.99
C VAL A 108 17.76 -6.40 -18.13
N LEU A 109 17.45 -7.49 -17.44
CA LEU A 109 16.11 -8.06 -17.35
C LEU A 109 15.47 -7.67 -16.01
N LEU A 110 14.33 -6.98 -16.07
CA LEU A 110 13.50 -6.65 -14.92
C LEU A 110 12.18 -7.41 -15.00
N ILE A 111 11.99 -8.37 -14.13
CA ILE A 111 10.73 -9.12 -14.02
C ILE A 111 9.93 -8.58 -12.84
N SER A 112 8.68 -8.20 -13.08
CA SER A 112 7.70 -7.91 -12.02
C SER A 112 6.62 -9.00 -11.99
N ALA A 113 6.27 -9.47 -10.79
CA ALA A 113 5.32 -10.57 -10.62
C ALA A 113 4.48 -10.39 -9.34
N PRO A 114 3.25 -10.93 -9.28
CA PRO A 114 2.56 -11.16 -8.02
C PRO A 114 3.40 -12.04 -7.09
N ARG A 115 3.00 -12.13 -5.83
CA ARG A 115 3.70 -12.95 -4.85
C ARG A 115 3.87 -14.39 -5.34
N VAL A 116 5.12 -14.84 -5.35
CA VAL A 116 5.46 -16.22 -5.74
C VAL A 116 5.41 -17.11 -4.51
N SER A 117 4.57 -18.14 -4.57
CA SER A 117 4.49 -19.17 -3.52
C SER A 117 5.48 -20.31 -3.81
N GLY A 118 6.15 -20.78 -2.79
CA GLY A 118 7.15 -21.84 -2.93
C GLY A 118 8.47 -21.34 -3.53
N LYS A 119 9.25 -22.27 -4.07
CA LYS A 119 10.54 -21.99 -4.74
C LYS A 119 10.56 -22.65 -6.13
N PRO A 120 9.75 -22.16 -7.09
CA PRO A 120 9.81 -22.74 -8.44
C PRO A 120 11.20 -22.54 -9.06
N LYS A 121 11.56 -23.42 -10.00
CA LYS A 121 12.89 -23.49 -10.60
C LYS A 121 13.38 -22.13 -11.13
N TRP A 122 12.53 -21.42 -11.86
CA TRP A 122 12.86 -20.11 -12.43
C TRP A 122 13.22 -19.06 -11.36
N VAL A 123 12.50 -19.03 -10.21
CA VAL A 123 12.82 -18.12 -9.11
C VAL A 123 14.13 -18.48 -8.44
N SER A 124 14.39 -19.79 -8.25
CA SER A 124 15.64 -20.26 -7.68
C SER A 124 16.82 -19.93 -8.60
N THR A 125 16.65 -20.04 -9.93
CA THR A 125 17.65 -19.68 -10.93
C THR A 125 17.96 -18.18 -10.87
N ILE A 126 16.94 -17.32 -10.80
CA ILE A 126 17.15 -15.87 -10.63
C ILE A 126 17.83 -15.56 -9.28
N ALA A 127 17.42 -16.21 -8.20
CA ALA A 127 18.05 -15.98 -6.89
C ALA A 127 19.54 -16.35 -6.85
N SER A 128 19.97 -17.32 -7.67
CA SER A 128 21.37 -17.72 -7.78
C SER A 128 22.21 -16.76 -8.64
N ASN A 129 21.67 -16.31 -9.77
CA ASN A 129 22.42 -15.58 -10.81
C ASN A 129 22.00 -14.09 -10.95
N GLY A 130 20.99 -13.64 -10.19
CA GLY A 130 20.46 -12.27 -10.21
C GLY A 130 20.03 -11.82 -8.83
N ILE A 131 19.17 -10.81 -8.81
CA ILE A 131 18.65 -10.19 -7.58
C ILE A 131 17.14 -10.43 -7.46
N GLN A 132 16.72 -10.97 -6.34
CA GLN A 132 15.32 -11.07 -5.96
C GLN A 132 14.97 -9.96 -4.97
N VAL A 133 13.92 -9.19 -5.26
CA VAL A 133 13.38 -8.14 -4.40
C VAL A 133 11.96 -8.54 -3.98
N PRO A 134 11.81 -9.21 -2.83
CA PRO A 134 10.49 -9.60 -2.34
C PRO A 134 9.74 -8.37 -1.79
N ILE A 135 8.52 -8.20 -2.21
CA ILE A 135 7.63 -7.13 -1.76
C ILE A 135 6.59 -7.73 -0.82
N TYR A 136 6.53 -7.21 0.40
CA TYR A 136 5.55 -7.58 1.40
C TYR A 136 4.68 -6.38 1.78
N PRO A 137 3.39 -6.58 2.09
CA PRO A 137 2.57 -5.54 2.67
C PRO A 137 3.22 -5.01 3.97
N LEU A 138 3.13 -3.70 4.16
CA LEU A 138 3.61 -3.09 5.40
C LEU A 138 2.72 -3.48 6.57
N SER A 139 3.34 -3.79 7.70
CA SER A 139 2.59 -3.95 8.94
C SER A 139 2.13 -2.59 9.46
N SER A 140 1.09 -2.59 10.31
CA SER A 140 0.60 -1.36 10.96
C SER A 140 1.68 -0.65 11.79
N GLU A 141 2.67 -1.39 12.29
CA GLU A 141 3.81 -0.84 13.02
C GLU A 141 4.83 -0.15 12.11
N GLN A 142 4.97 -0.63 10.87
CA GLN A 142 5.89 -0.08 9.87
C GLN A 142 5.30 1.13 9.13
N LEU A 143 3.99 1.19 9.03
CA LEU A 143 3.29 2.19 8.21
C LEU A 143 3.57 3.65 8.63
N PRO A 144 3.56 4.05 9.92
CA PRO A 144 3.89 5.41 10.31
C PRO A 144 5.31 5.81 9.94
N GLN A 145 6.28 4.92 10.12
CA GLN A 145 7.67 5.19 9.75
C GLN A 145 7.84 5.32 8.23
N TRP A 146 7.15 4.48 7.46
CA TRP A 146 7.13 4.58 5.99
C TRP A 146 6.51 5.91 5.53
N LEU A 147 5.41 6.36 6.15
CA LEU A 147 4.79 7.66 5.87
C LEU A 147 5.73 8.84 6.13
N ILE A 148 6.48 8.83 7.24
CA ILE A 148 7.49 9.85 7.54
C ILE A 148 8.54 9.91 6.44
N GLN A 149 9.06 8.75 6.01
CA GLN A 149 10.04 8.69 4.93
C GLN A 149 9.44 9.13 3.59
N ARG A 150 8.23 8.66 3.26
CA ARG A 150 7.54 9.02 2.01
C ARG A 150 7.24 10.52 1.93
N ALA A 151 6.83 11.14 3.03
CA ALA A 151 6.54 12.56 3.12
C ALA A 151 7.74 13.44 2.74
N THR A 152 8.96 13.02 3.01
CA THR A 152 10.16 13.79 2.64
C THR A 152 10.32 13.93 1.13
N ALA A 153 9.89 12.95 0.34
CA ALA A 153 9.86 13.03 -1.12
C ALA A 153 8.85 14.08 -1.63
N HIS A 154 7.82 14.38 -0.83
CA HIS A 154 6.82 15.43 -1.07
C HIS A 154 7.16 16.74 -0.35
N ARG A 155 8.39 16.91 0.12
CA ARG A 155 8.87 18.11 0.84
C ARG A 155 8.12 18.37 2.16
N LEU A 156 7.55 17.33 2.76
CA LEU A 156 6.83 17.38 4.02
C LEU A 156 7.65 16.71 5.13
N LYS A 157 7.52 17.21 6.35
CA LYS A 157 8.07 16.64 7.57
C LYS A 157 6.92 16.32 8.52
N LEU A 158 6.48 15.07 8.52
CA LEU A 158 5.43 14.61 9.42
C LEU A 158 5.96 14.42 10.84
N SER A 159 5.19 14.91 11.83
CA SER A 159 5.39 14.48 13.21
C SER A 159 5.00 13.00 13.37
N ARG A 160 5.50 12.34 14.43
CA ARG A 160 5.16 10.93 14.70
C ARG A 160 3.65 10.73 14.88
N ASP A 161 3.03 11.65 15.60
CA ASP A 161 1.58 11.59 15.87
C ASP A 161 0.76 11.86 14.61
N ALA A 162 1.20 12.79 13.75
CA ALA A 162 0.58 13.03 12.44
C ALA A 162 0.69 11.80 11.53
N ALA A 163 1.85 11.14 11.49
CA ALA A 163 2.03 9.93 10.72
C ALA A 163 1.18 8.76 11.26
N ALA A 164 1.05 8.64 12.58
CA ALA A 164 0.19 7.63 13.20
C ALA A 164 -1.29 7.87 12.88
N LEU A 165 -1.75 9.13 12.96
CA LEU A 165 -3.11 9.50 12.59
C LEU A 165 -3.39 9.23 11.10
N LEU A 166 -2.47 9.62 10.22
CA LEU A 166 -2.60 9.35 8.78
C LEU A 166 -2.62 7.84 8.50
N ALA A 167 -1.74 7.06 9.15
CA ALA A 167 -1.70 5.60 9.02
C ALA A 167 -3.02 4.94 9.43
N GLU A 168 -3.67 5.43 10.47
CA GLU A 168 -4.99 4.96 10.88
C GLU A 168 -6.05 5.25 9.81
N ARG A 169 -6.03 6.46 9.23
CA ARG A 169 -7.05 6.90 8.28
C ARG A 169 -6.98 6.24 6.92
N ILE A 170 -5.77 5.91 6.46
CA ILE A 170 -5.57 5.23 5.17
C ILE A 170 -5.77 3.71 5.24
N GLU A 171 -5.88 3.12 6.44
CA GLU A 171 -6.18 1.69 6.65
C GLU A 171 -5.27 0.72 5.87
N GLY A 172 -4.02 1.10 5.67
CA GLY A 172 -3.06 0.32 4.90
C GLY A 172 -3.12 0.55 3.38
N ASN A 173 -3.99 1.41 2.88
CA ASN A 173 -4.01 1.80 1.47
C ASN A 173 -2.87 2.78 1.16
N LEU A 174 -1.73 2.26 0.71
CA LEU A 174 -0.54 3.07 0.42
C LEU A 174 -0.74 4.05 -0.74
N MET A 175 -1.61 3.73 -1.70
CA MET A 175 -1.94 4.66 -2.79
C MET A 175 -2.71 5.87 -2.27
N ALA A 176 -3.70 5.65 -1.39
CA ALA A 176 -4.40 6.74 -0.72
C ALA A 176 -3.44 7.60 0.11
N ALA A 177 -2.49 6.97 0.81
CA ALA A 177 -1.45 7.68 1.55
C ALA A 177 -0.65 8.66 0.67
N VAL A 178 -0.18 8.19 -0.49
CA VAL A 178 0.59 9.03 -1.43
C VAL A 178 -0.26 10.19 -1.93
N GLN A 179 -1.51 9.94 -2.29
CA GLN A 179 -2.43 10.98 -2.74
C GLN A 179 -2.66 12.05 -1.66
N GLU A 180 -2.81 11.65 -0.39
CA GLU A 180 -2.96 12.61 0.72
C GLU A 180 -1.67 13.43 0.94
N LEU A 181 -0.50 12.80 0.86
CA LEU A 181 0.77 13.51 0.94
C LEU A 181 0.97 14.50 -0.23
N GLU A 182 0.57 14.14 -1.44
CA GLU A 182 0.59 15.04 -2.60
C GLU A 182 -0.33 16.23 -2.41
N LYS A 183 -1.56 16.03 -1.97
CA LYS A 183 -2.50 17.11 -1.67
C LYS A 183 -1.99 18.05 -0.58
N LEU A 184 -1.45 17.50 0.51
CA LEU A 184 -0.84 18.27 1.59
C LEU A 184 0.34 19.11 1.07
N SER A 185 1.17 18.53 0.22
CA SER A 185 2.28 19.24 -0.40
C SER A 185 1.77 20.41 -1.24
N LEU A 186 0.80 20.19 -2.11
CA LEU A 186 0.22 21.25 -2.95
C LEU A 186 -0.48 22.34 -2.12
N ALA A 187 -1.18 21.98 -1.06
CA ALA A 187 -1.92 22.93 -0.21
C ALA A 187 -1.01 23.79 0.69
N LYS A 188 0.13 23.25 1.10
CA LYS A 188 1.01 23.92 2.09
C LYS A 188 2.28 24.50 1.48
N MET A 189 2.64 24.12 0.25
CA MET A 189 3.82 24.71 -0.40
C MET A 189 3.49 26.10 -0.97
N PRO A 190 4.35 27.09 -0.72
CA PRO A 190 4.19 28.41 -1.34
C PRO A 190 4.34 28.30 -2.87
N ALA A 191 3.62 29.12 -3.62
CA ALA A 191 3.68 29.22 -5.08
C ALA A 191 5.02 29.87 -5.54
N THR A 192 6.15 29.27 -5.18
CA THR A 192 7.49 29.70 -5.56
C THR A 192 7.98 28.97 -6.81
N ARG A 193 8.93 29.58 -7.56
CA ARG A 193 9.52 28.98 -8.76
C ARG A 193 10.21 27.64 -8.43
N ALA A 194 10.15 26.68 -9.37
CA ALA A 194 10.69 25.34 -9.18
C ALA A 194 12.18 25.29 -8.75
N ALA A 195 12.99 26.30 -9.13
CA ALA A 195 14.40 26.38 -8.74
C ALA A 195 14.58 26.68 -7.25
N ASP A 196 13.69 27.47 -6.65
CA ASP A 196 13.77 27.84 -5.21
C ASP A 196 13.20 26.73 -4.33
N GLN A 197 12.40 25.83 -4.90
CA GLN A 197 11.81 24.71 -4.16
C GLN A 197 12.84 23.67 -3.74
N ALA A 198 13.92 23.45 -4.51
CA ALA A 198 14.92 22.43 -4.22
C ALA A 198 15.68 22.67 -2.90
N THR A 199 15.86 23.92 -2.49
CA THR A 199 16.61 24.34 -1.29
C THR A 199 15.71 24.78 -0.13
N ALA A 200 14.39 24.93 -0.34
CA ALA A 200 13.46 25.35 0.69
C ALA A 200 13.37 24.32 1.84
N PRO A 201 13.16 24.75 3.10
CA PRO A 201 12.99 23.83 4.21
C PRO A 201 11.74 22.95 4.03
N LEU A 202 11.74 21.77 4.66
CA LEU A 202 10.58 20.90 4.68
C LEU A 202 9.43 21.57 5.44
N VAL A 203 8.20 21.42 4.92
CA VAL A 203 7.00 21.93 5.58
C VAL A 203 6.62 20.99 6.71
N GLU A 204 6.57 21.50 7.93
CA GLU A 204 6.15 20.70 9.09
C GLU A 204 4.64 20.43 9.06
N ILE A 205 4.28 19.16 9.28
CA ILE A 205 2.90 18.68 9.30
C ILE A 205 2.66 18.04 10.67
N ASP A 206 1.80 18.67 11.43
CA ASP A 206 1.36 18.20 12.74
C ASP A 206 0.01 17.47 12.67
N VAL A 207 -0.46 16.96 13.80
CA VAL A 207 -1.74 16.26 13.92
C VAL A 207 -2.91 17.15 13.49
N LYS A 208 -2.85 18.44 13.86
CA LYS A 208 -3.94 19.38 13.54
C LYS A 208 -4.05 19.60 12.04
N THR A 209 -2.93 19.71 11.35
CA THR A 209 -2.89 19.84 9.88
C THR A 209 -3.49 18.61 9.19
N ILE A 210 -3.18 17.39 9.68
CA ILE A 210 -3.78 16.16 9.13
C ILE A 210 -5.28 16.14 9.41
N ASP A 211 -5.69 16.54 10.62
CA ASP A 211 -7.09 16.57 11.01
C ASP A 211 -7.90 17.55 10.15
N GLU A 212 -7.40 18.76 9.95
CA GLU A 212 -8.01 19.77 9.08
C GLU A 212 -8.04 19.34 7.61
N ALA A 213 -6.94 18.84 7.06
CA ALA A 213 -6.85 18.46 5.64
C ALA A 213 -7.77 17.29 5.29
N VAL A 214 -7.97 16.36 6.21
CA VAL A 214 -8.91 15.25 6.00
C VAL A 214 -10.36 15.71 6.22
N THR A 215 -10.59 16.74 7.03
CA THR A 215 -11.92 17.35 7.22
C THR A 215 -12.32 18.19 6.00
N ASP A 216 -11.39 18.93 5.37
CA ASP A 216 -11.64 19.76 4.18
C ASP A 216 -11.81 18.93 2.90
N ASN A 217 -11.20 17.75 2.82
CA ASN A 217 -11.43 16.79 1.73
C ASN A 217 -12.66 15.92 2.03
N ALA A 218 -13.66 16.48 2.66
CA ALA A 218 -14.92 15.91 3.13
C ALA A 218 -15.49 14.71 2.33
N ARG A 219 -14.70 13.65 2.22
CA ARG A 219 -15.25 12.31 2.24
C ARG A 219 -15.36 11.95 3.71
N PHE A 220 -16.46 12.33 4.32
CA PHE A 220 -16.83 11.74 5.61
C PHE A 220 -16.76 10.22 5.39
N SER A 221 -15.74 9.61 5.94
CA SER A 221 -15.64 8.15 5.81
C SER A 221 -16.68 7.53 6.75
N ALA A 222 -17.11 6.33 6.46
CA ALA A 222 -17.94 5.58 7.38
C ALA A 222 -17.29 5.47 8.77
N PHE A 223 -15.97 5.61 8.86
CA PHE A 223 -15.19 5.59 10.11
C PHE A 223 -15.28 6.90 10.89
N ASP A 224 -15.34 8.06 10.22
CA ASP A 224 -15.60 9.35 10.90
C ASP A 224 -17.00 9.38 11.50
N MET A 225 -17.99 8.87 10.77
CA MET A 225 -19.35 8.66 11.29
C MET A 225 -19.32 7.78 12.55
N LEU A 226 -18.59 6.65 12.51
CA LEU A 226 -18.46 5.73 13.63
C LEU A 226 -17.72 6.36 14.81
N ASP A 227 -16.68 7.15 14.56
CA ASP A 227 -15.93 7.85 15.60
C ASP A 227 -16.79 8.89 16.32
N HIS A 228 -17.62 9.63 15.57
CA HIS A 228 -18.63 10.51 16.14
C HIS A 228 -19.68 9.72 16.97
N ALA A 229 -20.13 8.57 16.48
CA ALA A 229 -21.07 7.72 17.21
C ALA A 229 -20.46 7.19 18.52
N LEU A 230 -19.22 6.73 18.49
CA LEU A 230 -18.48 6.27 19.66
C LEU A 230 -18.24 7.37 20.70
N LYS A 231 -18.10 8.62 20.26
CA LYS A 231 -17.98 9.82 21.12
C LYS A 231 -19.35 10.35 21.61
N VAL A 232 -20.45 9.67 21.26
CA VAL A 232 -21.84 10.08 21.57
C VAL A 232 -22.24 11.42 20.91
N ASN A 233 -21.57 11.78 19.87
CA ASN A 233 -21.94 12.92 19.04
C ASN A 233 -22.90 12.47 17.94
N SER A 234 -24.14 12.13 18.32
CA SER A 234 -25.13 11.58 17.39
C SER A 234 -25.46 12.54 16.25
N LEU A 235 -25.48 13.86 16.53
CA LEU A 235 -25.75 14.87 15.50
C LEU A 235 -24.65 14.88 14.42
N ALA A 236 -23.39 14.85 14.82
CA ALA A 236 -22.28 14.79 13.88
C ALA A 236 -22.23 13.45 13.13
N ALA A 237 -22.51 12.33 13.80
CA ALA A 237 -22.61 11.03 13.16
C ALA A 237 -23.72 10.98 12.09
N CYS A 238 -24.90 11.53 12.38
CA CYS A 238 -26.00 11.61 11.42
C CYS A 238 -25.67 12.53 10.23
N ARG A 239 -25.01 13.67 10.48
CA ARG A 239 -24.56 14.57 9.41
C ARG A 239 -23.52 13.88 8.50
N ALA A 240 -22.55 13.18 9.10
CA ALA A 240 -21.56 12.42 8.36
C ALA A 240 -22.24 11.34 7.49
N LEU A 241 -23.20 10.60 8.04
CA LEU A 241 -23.96 9.60 7.28
C LEU A 241 -24.76 10.21 6.12
N ALA A 242 -25.40 11.35 6.33
CA ALA A 242 -26.13 12.04 5.28
C ALA A 242 -25.21 12.44 4.12
N HIS A 243 -24.02 12.96 4.44
CA HIS A 243 -23.02 13.38 3.46
C HIS A 243 -22.44 12.20 2.68
N ILE A 244 -22.08 11.11 3.36
CA ILE A 244 -21.64 9.85 2.75
C ILE A 244 -22.69 9.33 1.75
N ARG A 245 -23.96 9.45 2.09
CA ARG A 245 -25.07 9.07 1.22
C ARG A 245 -25.20 9.99 0.00
N GLU A 246 -25.03 11.30 0.16
CA GLU A 246 -25.04 12.30 -0.92
C GLU A 246 -23.89 12.08 -1.90
N GLU A 247 -22.73 11.63 -1.41
CA GLU A 247 -21.58 11.25 -2.22
C GLU A 247 -21.77 9.93 -2.98
N GLY A 248 -22.88 9.22 -2.76
CA GLY A 248 -23.20 7.98 -3.46
C GLY A 248 -22.36 6.78 -3.03
N GLN A 249 -21.83 6.79 -1.80
CA GLN A 249 -21.13 5.60 -1.29
C GLN A 249 -22.09 4.41 -1.16
N ASP A 250 -21.57 3.22 -1.51
CA ASP A 250 -22.31 1.97 -1.42
C ASP A 250 -22.73 1.69 0.04
N PRO A 251 -24.03 1.53 0.33
CA PRO A 251 -24.51 1.16 1.65
C PRO A 251 -23.86 -0.10 2.23
N ALA A 252 -23.46 -1.06 1.36
CA ALA A 252 -22.78 -2.27 1.79
C ALA A 252 -21.37 -1.98 2.37
N ALA A 253 -20.66 -1.00 1.82
CA ALA A 253 -19.37 -0.56 2.34
C ALA A 253 -19.51 0.09 3.72
N ILE A 254 -20.53 0.95 3.90
CA ILE A 254 -20.84 1.58 5.19
C ILE A 254 -21.17 0.52 6.24
N LEU A 255 -22.04 -0.43 5.89
CA LEU A 255 -22.41 -1.53 6.78
C LEU A 255 -21.21 -2.44 7.11
N GLY A 256 -20.29 -2.63 6.16
CA GLY A 256 -19.04 -3.34 6.38
C GLY A 256 -18.18 -2.69 7.46
N ALA A 257 -18.03 -1.35 7.41
CA ALA A 257 -17.30 -0.58 8.42
C ALA A 257 -18.00 -0.65 9.81
N VAL A 258 -19.33 -0.53 9.85
CA VAL A 258 -20.12 -0.70 11.08
C VAL A 258 -19.90 -2.07 11.69
N ALA A 259 -20.03 -3.13 10.89
CA ALA A 259 -19.86 -4.50 11.36
C ALA A 259 -18.43 -4.78 11.84
N PHE A 260 -17.43 -4.17 11.22
CA PHE A 260 -16.03 -4.24 11.64
C PHE A 260 -15.84 -3.62 13.03
N GLU A 261 -16.33 -2.39 13.25
CA GLU A 261 -16.15 -1.70 14.51
C GLU A 261 -16.95 -2.36 15.66
N LEU A 262 -18.15 -2.90 15.37
CA LEU A 262 -18.93 -3.67 16.35
C LEU A 262 -18.20 -4.96 16.78
N ARG A 263 -17.58 -5.70 15.84
CA ARG A 263 -16.77 -6.88 16.16
C ARG A 263 -15.54 -6.52 16.98
N ARG A 264 -14.86 -5.42 16.64
CA ARG A 264 -13.73 -4.90 17.41
C ARG A 264 -14.13 -4.58 18.86
N LEU A 265 -15.26 -3.91 19.05
CA LEU A 265 -15.79 -3.65 20.41
C LEU A 265 -16.12 -4.94 21.16
N ALA A 266 -16.71 -5.93 20.51
CA ALA A 266 -17.00 -7.23 21.13
C ALA A 266 -15.71 -7.90 21.60
N THR A 267 -14.71 -7.99 20.75
CA THR A 267 -13.39 -8.54 21.09
C THR A 267 -12.75 -7.80 22.27
N LEU A 268 -12.76 -6.47 22.25
CA LEU A 268 -12.18 -5.67 23.33
C LEU A 268 -12.92 -5.86 24.66
N LEU A 269 -14.25 -6.00 24.66
CA LEU A 269 -15.04 -6.28 25.85
C LEU A 269 -14.70 -7.67 26.45
N GLU A 270 -14.46 -8.69 25.60
CA GLU A 270 -14.01 -9.99 26.06
C GLU A 270 -12.61 -9.92 26.72
N TYR A 271 -11.68 -9.17 26.12
CA TYR A 271 -10.37 -8.93 26.75
C TYR A 271 -10.47 -8.14 28.06
N GLN A 272 -11.38 -7.18 28.13
CA GLN A 272 -11.63 -6.40 29.35
C GLN A 272 -12.17 -7.30 30.48
N GLN A 273 -13.11 -8.21 30.20
CA GLN A 273 -13.61 -9.17 31.16
C GLN A 273 -12.52 -10.08 31.72
N LYS A 274 -11.50 -10.38 30.91
CA LYS A 274 -10.32 -11.18 31.30
C LYS A 274 -9.21 -10.33 31.95
N ASN A 275 -9.44 -9.05 32.23
CA ASN A 275 -8.44 -8.08 32.71
C ASN A 275 -7.21 -7.95 31.78
N GLN A 276 -7.38 -8.17 30.49
CA GLN A 276 -6.31 -8.18 29.49
C GLN A 276 -6.52 -7.10 28.40
N LEU A 277 -7.16 -5.98 28.73
CA LEU A 277 -7.51 -4.95 27.75
C LEU A 277 -6.31 -4.44 26.96
N GLN A 278 -5.13 -4.31 27.56
CA GLN A 278 -3.92 -3.87 26.83
C GLN A 278 -3.50 -4.88 25.76
N ALA A 279 -3.62 -6.17 26.04
CA ALA A 279 -3.36 -7.22 25.05
C ALA A 279 -4.40 -7.17 23.91
N GLY A 280 -5.67 -6.91 24.24
CA GLY A 280 -6.73 -6.72 23.25
C GLY A 280 -6.49 -5.52 22.35
N LEU A 281 -6.14 -4.36 22.92
CA LEU A 281 -5.81 -3.15 22.14
C LEU A 281 -4.62 -3.40 21.18
N LYS A 282 -3.62 -4.15 21.63
CA LYS A 282 -2.49 -4.53 20.78
C LYS A 282 -2.89 -5.53 19.69
N ALA A 283 -3.71 -6.52 20.02
CA ALA A 283 -4.22 -7.51 19.06
C ALA A 283 -5.07 -6.85 17.97
N GLU A 284 -5.93 -5.89 18.35
CA GLU A 284 -6.74 -5.07 17.43
C GLU A 284 -5.96 -3.91 16.78
N ARG A 285 -4.65 -3.82 17.06
CA ARG A 285 -3.73 -2.83 16.48
C ARG A 285 -4.12 -1.37 16.73
N ILE A 286 -4.65 -1.09 17.90
CA ILE A 286 -5.08 0.26 18.29
C ILE A 286 -3.96 0.91 19.10
N PHE A 287 -3.12 1.69 18.44
CA PHE A 287 -1.93 2.30 19.03
C PHE A 287 -2.13 3.76 19.43
N LEU A 288 -3.05 4.48 18.78
CA LEU A 288 -3.32 5.89 19.06
C LEU A 288 -4.01 6.09 20.40
N ALA A 289 -3.45 6.93 21.25
CA ALA A 289 -3.97 7.23 22.58
C ALA A 289 -5.42 7.77 22.54
N ASN A 290 -5.73 8.65 21.59
CA ASN A 290 -7.07 9.20 21.41
C ASN A 290 -8.10 8.13 21.05
N LYS A 291 -7.76 7.21 20.14
CA LYS A 291 -8.65 6.11 19.74
C LYS A 291 -8.85 5.14 20.91
N GLN A 292 -7.78 4.82 21.64
CA GLN A 292 -7.87 4.00 22.86
C GLN A 292 -8.80 4.64 23.89
N ALA A 293 -8.70 5.96 24.11
CA ALA A 293 -9.58 6.68 25.02
C ALA A 293 -11.04 6.65 24.56
N THR A 294 -11.29 6.88 23.26
CA THR A 294 -12.65 6.83 22.68
C THR A 294 -13.26 5.43 22.87
N LEU A 295 -12.51 4.36 22.57
CA LEU A 295 -12.99 2.99 22.73
C LEU A 295 -13.21 2.60 24.19
N ARG A 296 -12.31 2.98 25.11
CA ARG A 296 -12.49 2.76 26.55
C ARG A 296 -13.75 3.45 27.05
N ASN A 297 -13.97 4.71 26.64
CA ASN A 297 -15.17 5.46 27.00
C ASN A 297 -16.45 4.84 26.41
N ALA A 298 -16.38 4.30 25.19
CA ALA A 298 -17.50 3.58 24.58
C ALA A 298 -17.79 2.28 25.35
N MET A 299 -16.78 1.47 25.63
CA MET A 299 -16.91 0.20 26.38
C MET A 299 -17.44 0.40 27.80
N ALA A 300 -17.05 1.49 28.47
CA ALA A 300 -17.56 1.80 29.81
C ALA A 300 -19.08 2.07 29.83
N ARG A 301 -19.68 2.43 28.69
CA ARG A 301 -21.10 2.73 28.56
C ARG A 301 -21.93 1.60 27.95
N LEU A 302 -21.29 0.82 27.04
CA LEU A 302 -21.96 -0.26 26.32
C LEU A 302 -22.07 -1.50 27.18
N LYS A 303 -23.26 -2.02 27.32
CA LYS A 303 -23.51 -3.35 27.87
C LYS A 303 -23.46 -4.38 26.75
N PRO A 304 -23.15 -5.65 27.03
CA PRO A 304 -23.17 -6.73 26.02
C PRO A 304 -24.50 -6.77 25.22
N GLN A 305 -25.63 -6.57 25.89
CA GLN A 305 -26.96 -6.52 25.28
C GLN A 305 -27.13 -5.37 24.26
N ASP A 306 -26.51 -4.21 24.52
CA ASP A 306 -26.54 -3.07 23.58
C ASP A 306 -25.77 -3.39 22.32
N LEU A 307 -24.61 -4.08 22.45
CA LEU A 307 -23.80 -4.51 21.34
C LEU A 307 -24.53 -5.56 20.49
N GLU A 308 -25.15 -6.57 21.11
CA GLU A 308 -25.98 -7.56 20.42
C GLU A 308 -27.11 -6.90 19.63
N ARG A 309 -27.76 -5.89 20.22
CA ARG A 309 -28.80 -5.10 19.56
C ARG A 309 -28.27 -4.35 18.35
N CYS A 310 -27.10 -3.72 18.47
CA CYS A 310 -26.46 -3.02 17.34
C CYS A 310 -26.11 -3.99 16.21
N ILE A 311 -25.56 -5.17 16.53
CA ILE A 311 -25.24 -6.22 15.55
C ILE A 311 -26.52 -6.71 14.85
N ALA A 312 -27.60 -6.94 15.58
CA ALA A 312 -28.88 -7.35 15.00
C ALA A 312 -29.46 -6.27 14.07
N LEU A 313 -29.37 -5.00 14.43
CA LEU A 313 -29.78 -3.89 13.56
C LEU A 313 -28.94 -3.79 12.30
N ALA A 314 -27.61 -3.94 12.40
CA ALA A 314 -26.71 -3.92 11.25
C ALA A 314 -27.02 -5.09 10.30
N SER A 315 -27.24 -6.30 10.84
CA SER A 315 -27.66 -7.47 10.05
C SER A 315 -29.00 -7.27 9.35
N LYS A 316 -29.98 -6.66 10.03
CA LYS A 316 -31.28 -6.34 9.43
C LYS A 316 -31.13 -5.31 8.29
N ALA A 317 -30.29 -4.29 8.46
CA ALA A 317 -30.02 -3.30 7.42
C ALA A 317 -29.34 -3.94 6.19
N ASP A 318 -28.38 -4.86 6.38
CA ASP A 318 -27.74 -5.62 5.29
C ASP A 318 -28.74 -6.46 4.49
N LEU A 319 -29.64 -7.16 5.20
CA LEU A 319 -30.69 -7.95 4.55
C LEU A 319 -31.66 -7.07 3.76
N MET A 320 -32.01 -5.88 4.26
CA MET A 320 -32.87 -4.95 3.54
C MET A 320 -32.20 -4.37 2.31
N GLY A 321 -30.90 -4.03 2.39
CA GLY A 321 -30.12 -3.57 1.24
C GLY A 321 -30.02 -4.62 0.13
N LYS A 322 -29.86 -5.89 0.47
CA LYS A 322 -29.80 -7.00 -0.50
C LYS A 322 -31.14 -7.39 -1.12
N ARG A 323 -32.27 -7.02 -0.51
CA ARG A 323 -33.63 -7.28 -1.02
C ARG A 323 -34.20 -6.16 -1.86
N GLY A 324 -33.58 -5.00 -1.86
CA GLY A 324 -34.01 -3.82 -2.60
C GLY A 324 -33.39 -3.63 -3.98
N ASN A 325 -32.61 -4.62 -4.45
CA ASN A 325 -32.05 -4.70 -5.82
C ASN A 325 -32.79 -5.73 -6.63
#